data_d905e2f71684b54e158e05f6c8205c1a
#
_entry.id   d905e2f71684b54e158e05f6c8205c1a
#
_cell.length_a   1.000
_cell.length_b   1.000
_cell.length_c   1.000
_cell.angle_alpha   90.00
_cell.angle_beta   90.00
_cell.angle_gamma   90.00
#
_symmetry.space_group_name_H-M   'P 1'
#
loop_
_entity.id
_entity.type
_entity.pdbx_description
1 polymer ?
#
loop_
_entity_poly.entity_id
_entity_poly.type
_entity_poly.pdbx_seq_one_letter_code
_entity_poly.pdbx_strand_id
1 'polypeptide(L)'
;MTAGDGPGGSGSERAPWRFLDLGRCEPYVAQTFAESVAVSVAAGEVPNTLILAAPATPYLSLGFHQSYEEEIDDAFVRARNVPVIRRVTGGGTTWLDADQLFYQLVYLDDALPGGSGGPADLGRFLRGPVRCLVSLGVPAELRPPSDLVVAGRKISGNAGGDWEGAHLLVGGFLGRADLDAMAGALRSPHPAFSSLLRREMADRISSLEREAVGVPALDRWTAPLLAAFEAEGLFRVRRGSAVPAESRRFESEVRPRHLDPAWLRQPPPPRRASALVRRVRVAGSRFVVAVREEGSTDLVVGVIDGGSTEGAWSVAADDPGSTAPPVAIDPGDPRRERLGSFGI
;
A
#
# COMPACT_ATOMS: atom_id res chain seq x y z
N MET A 1 54.17 -34.09 -7.42
CA MET A 1 53.53 -32.84 -7.04
C MET A 1 52.09 -32.91 -7.49
N THR A 2 51.23 -33.36 -6.64
CA THR A 2 49.77 -33.52 -6.87
C THR A 2 49.11 -32.26 -6.38
N ALA A 3 48.49 -31.52 -7.30
CA ALA A 3 47.62 -30.37 -6.96
C ALA A 3 46.36 -30.91 -6.31
N GLY A 4 46.09 -30.45 -5.09
CA GLY A 4 44.87 -30.77 -4.38
C GLY A 4 43.71 -29.92 -4.91
N ASP A 5 42.69 -30.61 -5.40
CA ASP A 5 41.39 -30.03 -5.65
C ASP A 5 40.77 -29.60 -4.29
N GLY A 6 40.63 -28.30 -4.08
CA GLY A 6 39.87 -27.78 -2.98
C GLY A 6 38.37 -28.08 -3.18
N PRO A 7 37.61 -28.40 -2.14
CA PRO A 7 36.19 -28.66 -2.26
C PRO A 7 35.49 -27.37 -2.68
N GLY A 8 34.90 -27.37 -3.86
CA GLY A 8 33.99 -26.34 -4.30
C GLY A 8 32.88 -26.17 -3.30
N GLY A 9 32.74 -24.97 -2.76
CA GLY A 9 31.69 -24.63 -1.82
C GLY A 9 30.33 -24.93 -2.45
N SER A 10 29.67 -25.97 -1.97
CA SER A 10 28.27 -26.24 -2.25
C SER A 10 27.46 -25.08 -1.66
N GLY A 11 27.10 -24.13 -2.52
CA GLY A 11 26.10 -23.15 -2.14
C GLY A 11 24.85 -23.91 -1.68
N SER A 12 24.58 -23.91 -0.38
CA SER A 12 23.40 -24.60 0.15
C SER A 12 22.18 -24.08 -0.57
N GLU A 13 21.55 -24.95 -1.35
CA GLU A 13 20.32 -24.62 -2.03
C GLU A 13 19.27 -24.26 -0.97
N ARG A 14 18.84 -22.99 -0.93
CA ARG A 14 17.86 -22.54 0.04
C ARG A 14 16.56 -23.31 -0.10
N ALA A 15 15.92 -23.59 1.03
CA ALA A 15 14.63 -24.23 1.03
C ALA A 15 13.63 -23.38 0.21
N PRO A 16 12.81 -24.02 -0.62
CA PRO A 16 11.81 -23.30 -1.38
C PRO A 16 10.79 -22.64 -0.46
N TRP A 17 10.36 -21.43 -0.82
CA TRP A 17 9.26 -20.75 -0.15
C TRP A 17 7.96 -21.51 -0.39
N ARG A 18 7.05 -21.44 0.58
CA ARG A 18 5.69 -21.91 0.42
C ARG A 18 4.88 -20.89 -0.39
N PHE A 19 4.10 -21.38 -1.33
CA PHE A 19 3.13 -20.57 -2.07
C PHE A 19 1.71 -20.92 -1.63
N LEU A 20 0.98 -19.93 -1.10
CA LEU A 20 -0.42 -20.02 -0.74
C LEU A 20 -1.26 -19.21 -1.73
N ASP A 21 -2.18 -19.88 -2.40
CA ASP A 21 -3.17 -19.25 -3.25
C ASP A 21 -4.51 -19.22 -2.50
N LEU A 22 -4.89 -18.06 -1.97
CA LEU A 22 -6.16 -17.86 -1.27
C LEU A 22 -7.30 -17.57 -2.25
N GLY A 23 -6.96 -17.36 -3.53
CA GLY A 23 -7.94 -17.05 -4.55
C GLY A 23 -8.70 -15.76 -4.27
N ARG A 24 -9.96 -15.75 -4.70
CA ARG A 24 -10.90 -14.67 -4.38
C ARG A 24 -11.54 -14.95 -3.03
N CYS A 25 -11.28 -14.08 -2.06
CA CYS A 25 -11.69 -14.29 -0.68
C CYS A 25 -12.27 -13.01 -0.06
N GLU A 26 -12.91 -13.14 1.09
CA GLU A 26 -13.46 -11.99 1.80
C GLU A 26 -12.38 -10.98 2.24
N PRO A 27 -12.72 -9.70 2.44
CA PRO A 27 -11.76 -8.64 2.77
C PRO A 27 -10.85 -8.94 3.96
N TYR A 28 -11.38 -9.49 5.07
CA TYR A 28 -10.58 -9.80 6.25
C TYR A 28 -9.55 -10.89 5.98
N VAL A 29 -9.90 -11.95 5.23
CA VAL A 29 -8.95 -12.98 4.82
C VAL A 29 -7.89 -12.38 3.90
N ALA A 30 -8.29 -11.64 2.87
CA ALA A 30 -7.36 -11.02 1.94
C ALA A 30 -6.36 -10.10 2.63
N GLN A 31 -6.81 -9.32 3.62
CA GLN A 31 -5.96 -8.32 4.29
C GLN A 31 -5.11 -8.90 5.41
N THR A 32 -5.63 -9.85 6.20
CA THR A 32 -5.05 -10.13 7.52
C THR A 32 -4.62 -11.59 7.75
N PHE A 33 -4.90 -12.52 6.82
CA PHE A 33 -4.48 -13.91 6.96
C PHE A 33 -2.97 -14.09 7.09
N ALA A 34 -2.19 -13.21 6.45
CA ALA A 34 -0.74 -13.18 6.54
C ALA A 34 -0.22 -13.02 7.99
N GLU A 35 -0.99 -12.42 8.88
CA GLU A 35 -0.64 -12.28 10.29
C GLU A 35 -0.59 -13.63 11.02
N SER A 36 -1.52 -14.54 10.66
CA SER A 36 -1.50 -15.92 11.18
C SER A 36 -0.31 -16.71 10.64
N VAL A 37 0.03 -16.46 9.36
CA VAL A 37 1.19 -17.08 8.70
C VAL A 37 2.49 -16.58 9.32
N ALA A 38 2.57 -15.29 9.67
CA ALA A 38 3.76 -14.68 10.27
C ALA A 38 4.18 -15.39 11.57
N VAL A 39 3.22 -15.71 12.44
CA VAL A 39 3.49 -16.46 13.66
C VAL A 39 4.07 -17.84 13.36
N SER A 40 3.52 -18.55 12.37
CA SER A 40 4.04 -19.89 12.01
C SER A 40 5.40 -19.85 11.32
N VAL A 41 5.68 -18.80 10.53
CA VAL A 41 7.01 -18.57 9.93
C VAL A 41 8.03 -18.25 11.02
N ALA A 42 7.70 -17.33 11.94
CA ALA A 42 8.56 -16.96 13.05
C ALA A 42 8.89 -18.15 13.97
N ALA A 43 7.93 -19.04 14.18
CA ALA A 43 8.13 -20.28 14.96
C ALA A 43 8.90 -21.38 14.21
N GLY A 44 9.22 -21.19 12.92
CA GLY A 44 9.85 -22.23 12.09
C GLY A 44 8.95 -23.41 11.75
N GLU A 45 7.63 -23.28 11.98
CA GLU A 45 6.63 -24.33 11.69
C GLU A 45 6.40 -24.49 10.18
N VAL A 46 6.58 -23.41 9.43
CA VAL A 46 6.43 -23.34 7.98
C VAL A 46 7.55 -22.49 7.37
N PRO A 47 7.94 -22.72 6.11
CA PRO A 47 8.94 -21.88 5.45
C PRO A 47 8.41 -20.48 5.15
N ASN A 48 9.32 -19.55 4.79
CA ASN A 48 8.95 -18.26 4.22
C ASN A 48 7.85 -18.45 3.17
N THR A 49 6.87 -17.56 3.14
CA THR A 49 5.63 -17.80 2.41
C THR A 49 5.29 -16.61 1.52
N LEU A 50 4.97 -16.91 0.25
CA LEU A 50 4.28 -16.00 -0.68
C LEU A 50 2.79 -16.34 -0.68
N ILE A 51 1.94 -15.33 -0.47
CA ILE A 51 0.49 -15.44 -0.49
C ILE A 51 -0.05 -14.61 -1.66
N LEU A 52 -0.96 -15.17 -2.44
CA LEU A 52 -1.77 -14.44 -3.41
C LEU A 52 -3.23 -14.45 -2.97
N ALA A 53 -3.90 -13.29 -3.11
CA ALA A 53 -5.31 -13.11 -2.80
C ALA A 53 -5.92 -12.04 -3.71
N ALA A 54 -7.21 -12.10 -3.92
CA ALA A 54 -8.00 -11.01 -4.46
C ALA A 54 -9.24 -10.80 -3.58
N PRO A 55 -9.59 -9.56 -3.22
CA PRO A 55 -10.81 -9.30 -2.47
C PRO A 55 -12.04 -9.71 -3.26
N ALA A 56 -13.02 -10.33 -2.61
CA ALA A 56 -14.31 -10.63 -3.23
C ALA A 56 -15.20 -9.38 -3.32
N THR A 57 -15.05 -8.45 -2.38
CA THR A 57 -15.79 -7.19 -2.31
C THR A 57 -14.85 -6.05 -1.95
N PRO A 58 -15.20 -4.80 -2.28
CA PRO A 58 -14.38 -3.65 -1.93
C PRO A 58 -14.22 -3.46 -0.42
N TYR A 59 -13.05 -2.94 -0.01
CA TYR A 59 -12.77 -2.51 1.34
C TYR A 59 -11.70 -1.41 1.37
N LEU A 60 -11.61 -0.70 2.49
CA LEU A 60 -10.51 0.22 2.77
C LEU A 60 -9.50 -0.42 3.72
N SER A 61 -8.25 -0.41 3.32
CA SER A 61 -7.12 -0.80 4.15
C SER A 61 -6.50 0.45 4.78
N LEU A 62 -6.73 0.65 6.09
CA LEU A 62 -6.20 1.75 6.88
C LEU A 62 -4.80 1.38 7.39
N GLY A 63 -3.82 2.26 7.22
CA GLY A 63 -2.45 2.02 7.69
C GLY A 63 -2.36 2.01 9.22
N PHE A 64 -1.40 1.25 9.76
CA PHE A 64 -1.24 1.03 11.19
C PHE A 64 -1.23 2.33 12.03
N HIS A 65 -0.53 3.36 11.56
CA HIS A 65 -0.36 4.62 12.27
C HIS A 65 -1.39 5.70 11.93
N GLN A 66 -2.40 5.38 11.11
CA GLN A 66 -3.41 6.36 10.71
C GLN A 66 -4.57 6.43 11.72
N SER A 67 -5.21 7.59 11.81
CA SER A 67 -6.47 7.77 12.55
C SER A 67 -7.65 7.47 11.64
N TYR A 68 -8.59 6.64 12.10
CA TYR A 68 -9.84 6.40 11.37
C TYR A 68 -10.62 7.71 11.17
N GLU A 69 -10.73 8.50 12.24
CA GLU A 69 -11.51 9.75 12.27
C GLU A 69 -10.95 10.83 11.34
N GLU A 70 -9.62 10.81 11.14
CA GLU A 70 -8.96 11.78 10.27
C GLU A 70 -8.92 11.33 8.80
N GLU A 71 -8.91 10.01 8.56
CA GLU A 71 -8.67 9.46 7.22
C GLU A 71 -9.96 9.13 6.46
N ILE A 72 -11.00 8.64 7.16
CA ILE A 72 -12.13 7.98 6.54
C ILE A 72 -13.36 8.90 6.51
N ASP A 73 -14.02 8.95 5.35
CA ASP A 73 -15.38 9.48 5.25
C ASP A 73 -16.37 8.41 5.72
N ASP A 74 -16.78 8.51 6.99
CA ASP A 74 -17.65 7.54 7.65
C ASP A 74 -19.03 7.43 6.96
N ALA A 75 -19.55 8.55 6.44
CA ALA A 75 -20.82 8.56 5.72
C ALA A 75 -20.72 7.80 4.40
N PHE A 76 -19.63 8.01 3.67
CA PHE A 76 -19.39 7.33 2.40
C PHE A 76 -19.26 5.81 2.57
N VAL A 77 -18.46 5.35 3.53
CA VAL A 77 -18.22 3.91 3.74
C VAL A 77 -19.47 3.20 4.24
N ARG A 78 -20.25 3.82 5.12
CA ARG A 78 -21.53 3.27 5.60
C ARG A 78 -22.57 3.18 4.49
N ALA A 79 -22.74 4.25 3.70
CA ALA A 79 -23.72 4.28 2.61
C ALA A 79 -23.46 3.18 1.55
N ARG A 80 -22.21 2.73 1.40
CA ARG A 80 -21.79 1.70 0.45
C ARG A 80 -21.54 0.34 1.09
N ASN A 81 -21.72 0.21 2.40
CA ASN A 81 -21.40 -0.99 3.17
C ASN A 81 -19.97 -1.50 2.92
N VAL A 82 -19.00 -0.57 2.86
CA VAL A 82 -17.59 -0.88 2.62
C VAL A 82 -16.87 -1.04 3.97
N PRO A 83 -16.34 -2.21 4.31
CA PRO A 83 -15.60 -2.37 5.55
C PRO A 83 -14.27 -1.60 5.52
N VAL A 84 -13.85 -1.12 6.68
CA VAL A 84 -12.54 -0.53 6.90
C VAL A 84 -11.73 -1.45 7.78
N ILE A 85 -10.56 -1.86 7.33
CA ILE A 85 -9.69 -2.81 8.03
C ILE A 85 -8.35 -2.13 8.31
N ARG A 86 -8.01 -1.96 9.58
CA ARG A 86 -6.68 -1.47 9.98
C ARG A 86 -5.67 -2.59 9.83
N ARG A 87 -4.70 -2.44 8.94
CA ARG A 87 -3.61 -3.41 8.75
C ARG A 87 -2.47 -3.20 9.74
N VAL A 88 -1.64 -4.22 9.94
CA VAL A 88 -0.44 -4.17 10.78
C VAL A 88 0.77 -3.52 10.10
N THR A 89 0.71 -3.28 8.80
CA THR A 89 1.76 -2.58 8.05
C THR A 89 1.50 -1.08 7.97
N GLY A 90 2.57 -0.29 7.75
CA GLY A 90 2.50 1.15 7.61
C GLY A 90 1.86 1.63 6.28
N GLY A 91 2.02 2.91 5.99
CA GLY A 91 1.54 3.55 4.77
C GLY A 91 0.17 4.23 4.92
N GLY A 92 -0.34 4.78 3.81
CA GLY A 92 -1.63 5.49 3.73
C GLY A 92 -2.83 4.58 3.54
N THR A 93 -4.02 5.16 3.60
CA THR A 93 -5.28 4.45 3.29
C THR A 93 -5.32 4.03 1.82
N THR A 94 -5.76 2.80 1.57
CA THR A 94 -5.83 2.21 0.23
C THR A 94 -7.21 1.62 -0.02
N TRP A 95 -7.81 1.92 -1.16
CA TRP A 95 -8.99 1.23 -1.67
C TRP A 95 -8.57 -0.06 -2.34
N LEU A 96 -9.19 -1.17 -1.98
CA LEU A 96 -8.94 -2.50 -2.52
C LEU A 96 -10.26 -3.12 -2.96
N ASP A 97 -10.29 -3.72 -4.14
CA ASP A 97 -11.49 -4.32 -4.72
C ASP A 97 -11.17 -5.57 -5.56
N ALA A 98 -12.21 -6.12 -6.18
CA ALA A 98 -12.14 -7.37 -6.91
C ALA A 98 -11.25 -7.31 -8.18
N ASP A 99 -10.93 -6.12 -8.67
CA ASP A 99 -10.09 -5.91 -9.85
C ASP A 99 -8.59 -5.75 -9.50
N GLN A 100 -8.21 -6.13 -8.27
CA GLN A 100 -6.83 -6.06 -7.80
C GLN A 100 -6.30 -7.45 -7.44
N LEU A 101 -5.05 -7.71 -7.81
CA LEU A 101 -4.29 -8.82 -7.28
C LEU A 101 -3.44 -8.34 -6.12
N PHE A 102 -3.54 -9.04 -5.00
CA PHE A 102 -2.82 -8.75 -3.79
C PHE A 102 -1.78 -9.84 -3.53
N TYR A 103 -0.51 -9.46 -3.40
CA TYR A 103 0.57 -10.37 -3.02
C TYR A 103 1.16 -9.97 -1.68
N GLN A 104 1.51 -10.97 -0.87
CA GLN A 104 2.06 -10.77 0.46
C GLN A 104 3.21 -11.75 0.65
N LEU A 105 4.35 -11.24 1.10
CA LEU A 105 5.51 -12.04 1.47
C LEU A 105 5.63 -12.02 2.98
N VAL A 106 5.76 -13.21 3.56
CA VAL A 106 6.01 -13.42 4.99
C VAL A 106 7.35 -14.14 5.12
N TYR A 107 8.33 -13.51 5.79
CA TYR A 107 9.71 -14.00 5.73
C TYR A 107 10.54 -13.60 6.95
N LEU A 108 11.68 -14.28 7.13
CA LEU A 108 12.68 -14.00 8.15
C LEU A 108 13.88 -13.23 7.58
N ASP A 109 14.75 -12.73 8.43
CA ASP A 109 15.93 -11.92 8.09
C ASP A 109 16.82 -12.52 7.00
N ASP A 110 16.99 -13.85 7.01
CA ASP A 110 17.84 -14.60 6.09
C ASP A 110 17.16 -14.97 4.75
N ALA A 111 15.97 -14.43 4.51
CA ALA A 111 15.16 -14.75 3.31
C ALA A 111 15.88 -14.48 1.99
N LEU A 112 16.73 -13.46 1.93
CA LEU A 112 17.54 -13.10 0.77
C LEU A 112 19.04 -13.24 1.07
N PRO A 113 19.88 -13.55 0.05
CA PRO A 113 21.34 -13.54 0.20
C PRO A 113 21.84 -12.18 0.69
N GLY A 114 22.49 -12.13 1.86
CA GLY A 114 22.95 -10.87 2.47
C GLY A 114 21.83 -9.89 2.79
N GLY A 115 20.61 -10.38 2.96
CA GLY A 115 19.48 -9.61 3.44
C GLY A 115 19.50 -9.42 4.95
N SER A 116 18.76 -8.42 5.40
CA SER A 116 18.58 -8.09 6.82
C SER A 116 17.10 -8.10 7.23
N GLY A 117 16.22 -8.51 6.31
CA GLY A 117 14.77 -8.50 6.49
C GLY A 117 14.14 -7.09 6.45
N GLY A 118 14.94 -6.06 6.62
CA GLY A 118 14.48 -4.70 6.78
C GLY A 118 14.10 -3.97 5.47
N PRO A 119 13.90 -2.64 5.55
CA PRO A 119 13.50 -1.82 4.41
C PRO A 119 14.41 -1.90 3.18
N ALA A 120 15.70 -2.23 3.36
CA ALA A 120 16.65 -2.39 2.27
C ALA A 120 16.30 -3.58 1.34
N ASP A 121 15.66 -4.61 1.87
CA ASP A 121 15.25 -5.78 1.08
C ASP A 121 13.93 -5.55 0.33
N LEU A 122 13.14 -4.57 0.72
CA LEU A 122 11.89 -4.21 0.04
C LEU A 122 12.12 -3.97 -1.46
N GLY A 123 13.10 -3.13 -1.81
CA GLY A 123 13.44 -2.84 -3.21
C GLY A 123 13.89 -4.08 -3.99
N ARG A 124 14.56 -5.03 -3.32
CA ARG A 124 15.00 -6.29 -3.94
C ARG A 124 13.81 -7.18 -4.27
N PHE A 125 12.88 -7.36 -3.31
CA PHE A 125 11.66 -8.14 -3.53
C PHE A 125 10.78 -7.53 -4.63
N LEU A 126 10.69 -6.20 -4.71
CA LEU A 126 9.86 -5.51 -5.71
C LEU A 126 10.36 -5.68 -7.16
N ARG A 127 11.58 -6.20 -7.38
CA ARG A 127 12.03 -6.57 -8.72
C ARG A 127 11.18 -7.69 -9.33
N GLY A 128 10.70 -8.64 -8.52
CA GLY A 128 9.78 -9.68 -8.97
C GLY A 128 8.48 -9.11 -9.57
N PRO A 129 7.69 -8.32 -8.82
CA PRO A 129 6.51 -7.63 -9.34
C PRO A 129 6.77 -6.73 -10.56
N VAL A 130 7.88 -5.98 -10.59
CA VAL A 130 8.28 -5.20 -11.79
C VAL A 130 8.43 -6.13 -12.99
N ARG A 131 9.22 -7.20 -12.85
CA ARG A 131 9.46 -8.17 -13.93
C ARG A 131 8.16 -8.85 -14.38
N CYS A 132 7.26 -9.15 -13.44
CA CYS A 132 5.94 -9.69 -13.77
C CYS A 132 5.15 -8.73 -14.68
N LEU A 133 5.05 -7.47 -14.32
CA LEU A 133 4.37 -6.44 -15.13
C LEU A 133 5.00 -6.30 -16.51
N VAL A 134 6.34 -6.26 -16.59
CA VAL A 134 7.08 -6.17 -17.86
C VAL A 134 6.80 -7.40 -18.74
N SER A 135 6.75 -8.60 -18.17
CA SER A 135 6.44 -9.83 -18.92
C SER A 135 5.02 -9.86 -19.49
N LEU A 136 4.12 -9.08 -18.92
CA LEU A 136 2.74 -8.91 -19.37
C LEU A 136 2.57 -7.71 -20.32
N GLY A 137 3.67 -7.08 -20.75
CA GLY A 137 3.66 -5.95 -21.67
C GLY A 137 3.48 -4.58 -21.01
N VAL A 138 3.53 -4.50 -19.69
CA VAL A 138 3.44 -3.23 -18.95
C VAL A 138 4.85 -2.76 -18.60
N PRO A 139 5.38 -1.66 -19.17
CA PRO A 139 6.75 -1.18 -18.95
C PRO A 139 6.88 -0.51 -17.57
N ALA A 140 6.73 -1.32 -16.53
CA ALA A 140 6.79 -0.86 -15.15
C ALA A 140 8.23 -0.71 -14.66
N GLU A 141 8.44 0.23 -13.78
CA GLU A 141 9.70 0.46 -13.07
C GLU A 141 9.45 0.69 -11.57
N LEU A 142 10.46 0.44 -10.75
CA LEU A 142 10.42 0.75 -9.33
C LEU A 142 10.74 2.23 -9.12
N ARG A 143 9.82 2.95 -8.50
CA ARG A 143 10.07 4.27 -7.91
C ARG A 143 10.27 4.09 -6.40
N PRO A 144 11.49 4.32 -5.92
CA PRO A 144 11.77 4.21 -4.49
C PRO A 144 10.85 5.09 -3.62
N PRO A 145 10.52 4.67 -2.39
CA PRO A 145 10.98 3.41 -1.79
C PRO A 145 10.14 2.19 -2.21
N SER A 146 8.89 2.35 -2.68
CA SER A 146 7.95 1.21 -2.73
C SER A 146 6.84 1.30 -3.79
N ASP A 147 6.84 2.31 -4.66
CA ASP A 147 5.82 2.41 -5.71
C ASP A 147 6.32 1.77 -7.01
N LEU A 148 5.49 0.98 -7.68
CA LEU A 148 5.73 0.62 -9.07
C LEU A 148 4.97 1.59 -9.97
N VAL A 149 5.64 2.07 -11.01
CA VAL A 149 5.10 3.12 -11.88
C VAL A 149 5.26 2.74 -13.36
N VAL A 150 4.36 3.30 -14.17
CA VAL A 150 4.40 3.25 -15.63
C VAL A 150 4.28 4.68 -16.14
N ALA A 151 5.26 5.14 -16.92
CA ALA A 151 5.32 6.53 -17.41
C ALA A 151 5.06 7.55 -16.28
N GLY A 152 5.67 7.31 -15.13
CA GLY A 152 5.56 8.17 -13.94
C GLY A 152 4.25 8.06 -13.15
N ARG A 153 3.29 7.22 -13.56
CA ARG A 153 2.02 6.97 -12.84
C ARG A 153 2.09 5.68 -12.03
N LYS A 154 1.60 5.72 -10.81
CA LYS A 154 1.60 4.59 -9.89
C LYS A 154 0.60 3.52 -10.33
N ILE A 155 1.08 2.29 -10.53
CA ILE A 155 0.27 1.10 -10.85
C ILE A 155 0.25 0.08 -9.71
N SER A 156 1.18 0.19 -8.76
CA SER A 156 1.24 -0.66 -7.57
C SER A 156 1.76 0.13 -6.37
N GLY A 157 1.12 -0.02 -5.25
CA GLY A 157 1.59 0.44 -3.94
C GLY A 157 2.05 -0.73 -3.09
N ASN A 158 3.15 -0.54 -2.36
CA ASN A 158 3.68 -1.57 -1.50
C ASN A 158 4.00 -1.00 -0.11
N ALA A 159 3.90 -1.83 0.89
CA ALA A 159 4.22 -1.50 2.27
C ALA A 159 4.89 -2.69 2.95
N GLY A 160 5.76 -2.39 3.91
CA GLY A 160 6.35 -3.39 4.78
C GLY A 160 6.06 -3.11 6.24
N GLY A 161 6.31 -4.10 7.07
CA GLY A 161 6.23 -4.02 8.53
C GLY A 161 6.67 -5.33 9.15
N ASP A 162 6.89 -5.29 10.46
CA ASP A 162 7.25 -6.45 11.26
C ASP A 162 6.05 -6.88 12.08
N TRP A 163 5.83 -8.18 12.18
CA TRP A 163 4.73 -8.73 12.94
C TRP A 163 5.11 -10.08 13.56
N GLU A 164 5.03 -10.17 14.90
CA GLU A 164 5.22 -11.41 15.66
C GLU A 164 6.52 -12.16 15.30
N GLY A 165 7.61 -11.40 15.05
CA GLY A 165 8.93 -11.98 14.75
C GLY A 165 9.17 -12.33 13.28
N ALA A 166 8.27 -11.99 12.37
CA ALA A 166 8.48 -12.11 10.95
C ALA A 166 8.27 -10.76 10.22
N HIS A 167 8.85 -10.63 9.05
CA HIS A 167 8.64 -9.50 8.16
C HIS A 167 7.46 -9.74 7.24
N LEU A 168 6.67 -8.68 7.03
CA LEU A 168 5.59 -8.63 6.07
C LEU A 168 5.91 -7.62 4.99
N LEU A 169 5.83 -8.03 3.72
CA LEU A 169 5.77 -7.15 2.57
C LEU A 169 4.43 -7.38 1.88
N VAL A 170 3.65 -6.32 1.72
CA VAL A 170 2.34 -6.40 1.07
C VAL A 170 2.30 -5.44 -0.11
N GLY A 171 1.73 -5.88 -1.22
CA GLY A 171 1.55 -5.08 -2.41
C GLY A 171 0.46 -5.64 -3.30
N GLY A 172 0.11 -4.87 -4.34
CA GLY A 172 -0.90 -5.32 -5.28
C GLY A 172 -0.83 -4.57 -6.60
N PHE A 173 -1.36 -5.17 -7.64
CA PHE A 173 -1.51 -4.56 -8.95
C PHE A 173 -2.91 -4.00 -9.10
N LEU A 174 -3.00 -2.74 -9.52
CA LEU A 174 -4.26 -2.09 -9.86
C LEU A 174 -4.75 -2.59 -11.22
N GLY A 175 -5.73 -3.50 -11.22
CA GLY A 175 -6.38 -3.94 -12.45
C GLY A 175 -7.20 -2.82 -13.07
N ARG A 176 -8.12 -2.26 -12.28
CA ARG A 176 -8.89 -1.06 -12.56
C ARG A 176 -8.74 -0.08 -11.40
N ALA A 177 -8.83 1.22 -11.63
CA ALA A 177 -8.80 2.24 -10.60
C ALA A 177 -10.14 2.98 -10.54
N ASP A 178 -10.94 2.69 -9.52
CA ASP A 178 -12.15 3.47 -9.21
C ASP A 178 -11.76 4.74 -8.43
N LEU A 179 -11.35 5.78 -9.17
CA LEU A 179 -10.86 7.03 -8.59
C LEU A 179 -11.95 7.76 -7.79
N ASP A 180 -13.21 7.57 -8.13
CA ASP A 180 -14.35 8.17 -7.42
C ASP A 180 -14.52 7.53 -6.06
N ALA A 181 -14.47 6.21 -5.99
CA ALA A 181 -14.50 5.48 -4.73
C ALA A 181 -13.23 5.76 -3.89
N MET A 182 -12.06 5.76 -4.53
CA MET A 182 -10.79 6.05 -3.85
C MET A 182 -10.76 7.43 -3.19
N ALA A 183 -11.19 8.48 -3.92
CA ALA A 183 -11.22 9.84 -3.38
C ALA A 183 -12.39 10.06 -2.42
N GLY A 184 -13.58 9.51 -2.73
CA GLY A 184 -14.79 9.68 -1.93
C GLY A 184 -14.74 9.00 -0.57
N ALA A 185 -13.99 7.91 -0.44
CA ALA A 185 -13.80 7.20 0.83
C ALA A 185 -12.88 7.94 1.81
N LEU A 186 -12.12 8.92 1.34
CA LEU A 186 -11.20 9.69 2.16
C LEU A 186 -11.88 10.96 2.69
N ARG A 187 -11.77 11.18 4.00
CA ARG A 187 -12.30 12.38 4.64
C ARG A 187 -11.68 13.62 4.02
N SER A 188 -12.54 14.54 3.64
CA SER A 188 -12.16 15.82 3.06
C SER A 188 -12.52 16.98 3.99
N PRO A 189 -11.63 17.93 4.23
CA PRO A 189 -11.95 19.13 5.00
C PRO A 189 -12.73 20.16 4.16
N HIS A 190 -12.73 20.07 2.83
CA HIS A 190 -13.38 21.01 1.93
C HIS A 190 -13.57 20.41 0.52
N PRO A 191 -14.64 20.76 -0.23
CA PRO A 191 -14.87 20.27 -1.60
C PRO A 191 -13.71 20.53 -2.57
N ALA A 192 -13.01 21.68 -2.45
CA ALA A 192 -11.82 21.97 -3.25
C ALA A 192 -10.67 20.97 -3.02
N PHE A 193 -10.50 20.49 -1.79
CA PHE A 193 -9.53 19.46 -1.48
C PHE A 193 -9.91 18.13 -2.17
N SER A 194 -11.15 17.70 -2.11
CA SER A 194 -11.63 16.49 -2.79
C SER A 194 -11.45 16.59 -4.31
N SER A 195 -11.79 17.72 -4.90
CA SER A 195 -11.65 17.96 -6.34
C SER A 195 -10.17 17.91 -6.76
N LEU A 196 -9.30 18.54 -5.97
CA LEU A 196 -7.85 18.53 -6.20
C LEU A 196 -7.29 17.10 -6.05
N LEU A 197 -7.67 16.40 -4.98
CA LEU A 197 -7.22 15.03 -4.72
C LEU A 197 -7.61 14.10 -5.87
N ARG A 198 -8.85 14.18 -6.35
CA ARG A 198 -9.33 13.38 -7.48
C ARG A 198 -8.57 13.66 -8.76
N ARG A 199 -8.30 14.94 -9.07
CA ARG A 199 -7.50 15.32 -10.23
C ARG A 199 -6.08 14.75 -10.14
N GLU A 200 -5.43 14.91 -8.99
CA GLU A 200 -4.09 14.37 -8.77
C GLU A 200 -4.04 12.85 -8.87
N MET A 201 -5.06 12.16 -8.35
CA MET A 201 -5.19 10.71 -8.55
C MET A 201 -5.33 10.34 -10.03
N ALA A 202 -6.17 11.04 -10.80
CA ALA A 202 -6.36 10.80 -12.22
C ALA A 202 -5.06 10.99 -13.03
N ASP A 203 -4.25 11.95 -12.65
CA ASP A 203 -2.98 12.24 -13.33
C ASP A 203 -1.84 11.28 -12.91
N ARG A 204 -1.87 10.77 -11.68
CA ARG A 204 -0.74 10.08 -11.06
C ARG A 204 -0.96 8.59 -10.77
N ILE A 205 -2.19 8.08 -10.94
CA ILE A 205 -2.49 6.65 -10.78
C ILE A 205 -2.75 6.05 -12.17
N SER A 206 -2.19 4.88 -12.38
CA SER A 206 -2.46 4.03 -13.53
C SER A 206 -3.11 2.72 -13.09
N SER A 207 -3.57 1.94 -14.05
CA SER A 207 -4.10 0.60 -13.88
C SER A 207 -3.78 -0.23 -15.13
N LEU A 208 -3.92 -1.54 -15.04
CA LEU A 208 -3.73 -2.42 -16.19
C LEU A 208 -4.71 -2.10 -17.32
N GLU A 209 -5.96 -1.73 -16.97
CA GLU A 209 -6.95 -1.29 -17.93
C GLU A 209 -6.48 -0.02 -18.67
N ARG A 210 -5.92 0.95 -17.93
CA ARG A 210 -5.38 2.19 -18.52
C ARG A 210 -4.16 1.92 -19.43
N GLU A 211 -3.35 0.94 -19.09
CA GLU A 211 -2.21 0.54 -19.91
C GLU A 211 -2.59 -0.44 -21.05
N ALA A 212 -3.89 -0.58 -21.33
CA ALA A 212 -4.46 -1.39 -22.41
C ALA A 212 -4.12 -2.88 -22.39
N VAL A 213 -3.71 -3.41 -21.23
CA VAL A 213 -3.42 -4.84 -21.03
C VAL A 213 -4.69 -5.62 -20.65
N GLY A 214 -5.75 -4.90 -20.27
CA GLY A 214 -6.96 -5.47 -19.66
C GLY A 214 -6.71 -5.87 -18.21
N VAL A 215 -7.75 -6.41 -17.56
CA VAL A 215 -7.64 -6.97 -16.20
C VAL A 215 -7.63 -8.48 -16.34
N PRO A 216 -6.46 -9.15 -16.25
CA PRO A 216 -6.39 -10.59 -16.37
C PRO A 216 -7.14 -11.26 -15.21
N ALA A 217 -7.76 -12.41 -15.47
CA ALA A 217 -8.30 -13.25 -14.43
C ALA A 217 -7.19 -13.65 -13.42
N LEU A 218 -7.56 -13.82 -12.16
CA LEU A 218 -6.62 -14.05 -11.05
C LEU A 218 -5.60 -15.18 -11.32
N ASP A 219 -6.06 -16.26 -11.93
CA ASP A 219 -5.25 -17.42 -12.29
C ASP A 219 -4.14 -17.12 -13.31
N ARG A 220 -4.33 -16.10 -14.14
CA ARG A 220 -3.33 -15.66 -15.13
C ARG A 220 -2.15 -14.91 -14.55
N TRP A 221 -2.27 -14.44 -13.31
CA TRP A 221 -1.20 -13.71 -12.61
C TRP A 221 -0.21 -14.64 -11.91
N THR A 222 -0.71 -15.77 -11.42
CA THR A 222 0.06 -16.68 -10.57
C THR A 222 1.36 -17.12 -11.24
N ALA A 223 1.27 -17.73 -12.42
CA ALA A 223 2.47 -18.26 -13.09
C ALA A 223 3.48 -17.17 -13.49
N PRO A 224 3.09 -16.04 -14.11
CA PRO A 224 4.03 -14.94 -14.40
C PRO A 224 4.69 -14.35 -13.16
N LEU A 225 3.97 -14.19 -12.06
CA LEU A 225 4.53 -13.63 -10.84
C LEU A 225 5.54 -14.57 -10.17
N LEU A 226 5.21 -15.87 -10.08
CA LEU A 226 6.14 -16.88 -9.55
C LEU A 226 7.42 -16.96 -10.40
N ALA A 227 7.27 -17.04 -11.72
CA ALA A 227 8.41 -17.07 -12.65
C ALA A 227 9.26 -15.79 -12.54
N ALA A 228 8.65 -14.64 -12.28
CA ALA A 228 9.37 -13.38 -12.12
C ALA A 228 10.24 -13.37 -10.85
N PHE A 229 9.74 -13.87 -9.72
CA PHE A 229 10.54 -14.00 -8.50
C PHE A 229 11.73 -14.95 -8.68
N GLU A 230 11.53 -16.09 -9.34
CA GLU A 230 12.59 -17.05 -9.65
C GLU A 230 13.64 -16.46 -10.62
N ALA A 231 13.19 -15.79 -11.69
CA ALA A 231 14.07 -15.18 -12.69
C ALA A 231 14.91 -14.02 -12.13
N GLU A 232 14.46 -13.36 -11.07
CA GLU A 232 15.23 -12.36 -10.32
C GLU A 232 16.19 -12.98 -9.29
N GLY A 233 16.25 -14.31 -9.21
CA GLY A 233 17.10 -15.02 -8.25
C GLY A 233 16.71 -14.80 -6.79
N LEU A 234 15.46 -14.43 -6.54
CA LEU A 234 14.98 -14.11 -5.18
C LEU A 234 14.71 -15.38 -4.39
N PHE A 235 13.80 -16.22 -4.89
CA PHE A 235 13.45 -17.50 -4.29
C PHE A 235 12.68 -18.37 -5.27
N ARG A 236 12.70 -19.68 -5.04
CA ARG A 236 11.80 -20.65 -5.67
C ARG A 236 10.63 -20.92 -4.75
N VAL A 237 9.49 -21.29 -5.32
CA VAL A 237 8.28 -21.60 -4.57
C VAL A 237 7.86 -23.05 -4.75
N ARG A 238 7.25 -23.61 -3.69
CA ARG A 238 6.48 -24.84 -3.74
C ARG A 238 5.04 -24.54 -3.33
N ARG A 239 4.08 -24.98 -4.13
CA ARG A 239 2.67 -24.85 -3.76
C ARG A 239 2.38 -25.59 -2.46
N GLY A 240 1.67 -24.94 -1.55
CA GLY A 240 1.25 -25.48 -0.26
C GLY A 240 -0.16 -25.07 0.07
N SER A 241 -0.58 -25.43 1.27
CA SER A 241 -1.87 -25.04 1.85
C SER A 241 -1.64 -24.40 3.21
N ALA A 242 -2.61 -23.64 3.69
CA ALA A 242 -2.63 -23.18 5.07
C ALA A 242 -2.63 -24.41 6.02
N VAL A 243 -1.81 -24.34 7.05
CA VAL A 243 -1.81 -25.39 8.09
C VAL A 243 -2.94 -25.15 9.08
N PRO A 244 -3.46 -26.21 9.75
CA PRO A 244 -4.59 -26.06 10.67
C PRO A 244 -4.34 -25.03 11.79
N ALA A 245 -3.09 -24.84 12.23
CA ALA A 245 -2.74 -23.85 13.24
C ALA A 245 -2.97 -22.41 12.75
N GLU A 246 -2.61 -22.11 11.50
CA GLU A 246 -2.83 -20.79 10.88
C GLU A 246 -4.32 -20.47 10.77
N SER A 247 -5.11 -21.43 10.30
CA SER A 247 -6.57 -21.25 10.18
C SER A 247 -7.24 -21.07 11.55
N ARG A 248 -6.86 -21.85 12.55
CA ARG A 248 -7.37 -21.68 13.92
C ARG A 248 -6.97 -20.31 14.49
N ARG A 249 -5.71 -19.90 14.39
CA ARG A 249 -5.22 -18.61 14.86
C ARG A 249 -5.96 -17.46 14.17
N PHE A 250 -6.19 -17.59 12.86
CA PHE A 250 -6.96 -16.59 12.13
C PHE A 250 -8.36 -16.40 12.72
N GLU A 251 -9.09 -17.49 12.95
CA GLU A 251 -10.47 -17.41 13.46
C GLU A 251 -10.56 -17.05 14.94
N SER A 252 -9.59 -17.46 15.77
CA SER A 252 -9.65 -17.23 17.23
C SER A 252 -8.97 -15.95 17.71
N GLU A 253 -8.04 -15.39 16.94
CA GLU A 253 -7.21 -14.27 17.39
C GLU A 253 -7.20 -13.11 16.39
N VAL A 254 -6.86 -13.38 15.11
CA VAL A 254 -6.66 -12.33 14.11
C VAL A 254 -7.98 -11.69 13.72
N ARG A 255 -8.95 -12.48 13.28
CA ARG A 255 -10.28 -11.97 12.88
C ARG A 255 -10.98 -11.23 14.02
N PRO A 256 -11.08 -11.73 15.26
CA PRO A 256 -11.69 -11.00 16.37
C PRO A 256 -11.00 -9.65 16.65
N ARG A 257 -9.66 -9.61 16.62
CA ARG A 257 -8.92 -8.34 16.78
C ARG A 257 -9.32 -7.31 15.74
N HIS A 258 -9.38 -7.69 14.46
CA HIS A 258 -9.71 -6.77 13.38
C HIS A 258 -11.20 -6.38 13.34
N LEU A 259 -12.08 -7.16 13.98
CA LEU A 259 -13.47 -6.80 14.17
C LEU A 259 -13.70 -5.92 15.40
N ASP A 260 -12.71 -5.80 16.29
CA ASP A 260 -12.81 -4.95 17.48
C ASP A 260 -12.73 -3.46 17.08
N PRO A 261 -13.76 -2.65 17.42
CA PRO A 261 -13.72 -1.20 17.21
C PRO A 261 -12.53 -0.51 17.88
N ALA A 262 -12.03 -1.03 18.99
CA ALA A 262 -10.86 -0.48 19.68
C ALA A 262 -9.59 -0.61 18.85
N TRP A 263 -9.41 -1.74 18.15
CA TRP A 263 -8.32 -1.91 17.18
C TRP A 263 -8.46 -0.95 15.98
N LEU A 264 -9.65 -0.89 15.40
CA LEU A 264 -9.89 -0.02 14.23
C LEU A 264 -9.65 1.45 14.56
N ARG A 265 -10.09 1.91 15.74
CA ARG A 265 -10.09 3.32 16.17
C ARG A 265 -8.96 3.66 17.14
N GLN A 266 -7.90 2.83 17.21
CA GLN A 266 -6.75 3.18 18.05
C GLN A 266 -6.21 4.57 17.68
N PRO A 267 -5.82 5.39 18.67
CA PRO A 267 -5.33 6.73 18.42
C PRO A 267 -4.00 6.69 17.65
N PRO A 268 -3.79 7.64 16.74
CA PRO A 268 -2.51 7.79 16.06
C PRO A 268 -1.44 8.25 17.07
N PRO A 269 -0.14 8.06 16.75
CA PRO A 269 0.91 8.66 17.53
C PRO A 269 0.76 10.19 17.58
N PRO A 270 1.15 10.86 18.69
CA PRO A 270 0.99 12.29 18.86
C PRO A 270 1.68 13.08 17.75
N ARG A 271 0.98 14.04 17.16
CA ARG A 271 1.51 14.92 16.10
C ARG A 271 1.97 16.25 16.68
N ARG A 272 3.06 16.79 16.12
CA ARG A 272 3.65 18.07 16.54
C ARG A 272 3.06 19.32 15.89
N ALA A 273 2.26 19.22 14.83
CA ALA A 273 1.84 20.39 14.05
C ALA A 273 0.33 20.62 14.14
N SER A 274 -0.06 21.77 14.71
CA SER A 274 -1.46 22.19 14.87
C SER A 274 -2.08 22.78 13.60
N ALA A 275 -1.28 23.24 12.64
CA ALA A 275 -1.76 23.88 11.42
C ALA A 275 -2.20 22.90 10.34
N LEU A 276 -1.64 21.68 10.31
CA LEU A 276 -1.99 20.66 9.32
C LEU A 276 -3.38 20.09 9.58
N VAL A 277 -4.33 20.37 8.68
CA VAL A 277 -5.70 19.85 8.77
C VAL A 277 -5.80 18.50 8.08
N ARG A 278 -5.20 18.36 6.89
CA ARG A 278 -5.26 17.13 6.11
C ARG A 278 -4.06 16.96 5.20
N ARG A 279 -3.57 15.73 5.07
CA ARG A 279 -2.53 15.35 4.08
C ARG A 279 -2.83 13.96 3.52
N VAL A 280 -2.92 13.86 2.20
CA VAL A 280 -3.12 12.58 1.51
C VAL A 280 -1.99 12.37 0.51
N ARG A 281 -1.29 11.25 0.63
CA ARG A 281 -0.26 10.83 -0.33
C ARG A 281 -0.94 10.25 -1.58
N VAL A 282 -0.63 10.78 -2.74
CA VAL A 282 -1.14 10.30 -4.03
C VAL A 282 -0.19 9.26 -4.64
N ALA A 283 1.07 9.65 -4.85
CA ALA A 283 2.11 8.76 -5.39
C ALA A 283 3.50 9.33 -5.08
N GLY A 284 4.48 8.48 -4.83
CA GLY A 284 5.86 8.91 -4.56
C GLY A 284 5.93 9.91 -3.41
N SER A 285 6.56 11.06 -3.66
CA SER A 285 6.65 12.22 -2.76
C SER A 285 5.51 13.22 -2.92
N ARG A 286 4.47 12.89 -3.72
CA ARG A 286 3.38 13.81 -4.05
C ARG A 286 2.21 13.69 -3.09
N PHE A 287 1.82 14.83 -2.52
CA PHE A 287 0.74 14.95 -1.54
C PHE A 287 -0.26 16.04 -1.94
N VAL A 288 -1.54 15.82 -1.62
CA VAL A 288 -2.53 16.89 -1.50
C VAL A 288 -2.65 17.25 -0.03
N VAL A 289 -2.55 18.52 0.29
CA VAL A 289 -2.54 19.02 1.65
C VAL A 289 -3.59 20.11 1.86
N ALA A 290 -4.09 20.22 3.09
CA ALA A 290 -4.89 21.33 3.56
C ALA A 290 -4.32 21.81 4.89
N VAL A 291 -4.04 23.09 4.99
CA VAL A 291 -3.45 23.74 6.16
C VAL A 291 -4.33 24.91 6.57
N ARG A 292 -4.51 25.13 7.87
CA ARG A 292 -5.24 26.29 8.41
C ARG A 292 -4.39 27.55 8.30
N GLU A 293 -4.98 28.62 7.84
CA GLU A 293 -4.34 29.95 7.92
C GLU A 293 -4.30 30.42 9.39
N GLU A 294 -3.20 31.05 9.74
CA GLU A 294 -2.99 31.58 11.09
C GLU A 294 -3.92 32.77 11.34
N GLY A 295 -4.68 32.69 12.44
CA GLY A 295 -5.65 33.74 12.79
C GLY A 295 -6.94 33.73 11.95
N SER A 296 -7.15 32.72 11.10
CA SER A 296 -8.32 32.56 10.24
C SER A 296 -8.92 31.17 10.36
N THR A 297 -10.19 31.05 9.97
CA THR A 297 -10.85 29.74 9.72
C THR A 297 -10.51 29.19 8.33
N ASP A 298 -9.99 30.01 7.44
CA ASP A 298 -9.71 29.65 6.07
C ASP A 298 -8.62 28.59 5.93
N LEU A 299 -8.71 27.81 4.84
CA LEU A 299 -7.75 26.77 4.51
C LEU A 299 -6.93 27.16 3.29
N VAL A 300 -5.66 26.80 3.30
CA VAL A 300 -4.84 26.73 2.12
C VAL A 300 -4.76 25.28 1.68
N VAL A 301 -5.28 24.99 0.47
CA VAL A 301 -5.24 23.67 -0.15
C VAL A 301 -4.18 23.69 -1.23
N GLY A 302 -3.35 22.66 -1.30
CA GLY A 302 -2.29 22.65 -2.31
C GLY A 302 -1.73 21.28 -2.62
N VAL A 303 -0.86 21.27 -3.63
CA VAL A 303 -0.10 20.10 -4.06
C VAL A 303 1.37 20.31 -3.73
N ILE A 304 1.97 19.32 -3.07
CA ILE A 304 3.39 19.27 -2.73
C ILE A 304 4.01 18.06 -3.41
N ASP A 305 5.17 18.24 -4.02
CA ASP A 305 6.00 17.16 -4.54
C ASP A 305 7.47 17.41 -4.18
N GLY A 306 8.11 16.40 -3.56
CA GLY A 306 9.51 16.50 -3.12
C GLY A 306 9.80 17.69 -2.19
N GLY A 307 8.84 18.12 -1.37
CA GLY A 307 8.95 19.29 -0.49
C GLY A 307 8.67 20.64 -1.17
N SER A 308 8.46 20.67 -2.49
CA SER A 308 8.12 21.89 -3.23
C SER A 308 6.62 22.01 -3.44
N THR A 309 6.07 23.23 -3.30
CA THR A 309 4.65 23.51 -3.57
C THR A 309 4.44 23.80 -5.04
N GLU A 310 3.75 22.89 -5.76
CA GLU A 310 3.46 23.04 -7.17
C GLU A 310 2.22 23.92 -7.44
N GLY A 311 1.22 23.86 -6.57
CA GLY A 311 0.04 24.70 -6.65
C GLY A 311 -0.57 24.92 -5.27
N ALA A 312 -1.16 26.09 -5.04
CA ALA A 312 -1.84 26.42 -3.80
C ALA A 312 -3.05 27.32 -4.06
N TRP A 313 -4.10 27.12 -3.27
CA TRP A 313 -5.36 27.86 -3.34
C TRP A 313 -5.89 28.16 -1.93
N SER A 314 -6.37 29.39 -1.73
CA SER A 314 -7.12 29.76 -0.51
C SER A 314 -8.59 29.43 -0.68
N VAL A 315 -9.20 28.85 0.33
CA VAL A 315 -10.62 28.49 0.39
C VAL A 315 -11.20 28.88 1.74
N ALA A 316 -12.40 29.47 1.74
CA ALA A 316 -13.10 29.82 2.97
C ALA A 316 -13.62 28.55 3.64
N ALA A 317 -13.20 28.29 4.88
CA ALA A 317 -13.58 27.06 5.60
C ALA A 317 -15.02 27.10 6.11
N ASP A 318 -15.57 28.29 6.31
CA ASP A 318 -16.91 28.48 6.89
C ASP A 318 -18.06 28.28 5.89
N ASP A 319 -17.76 28.10 4.60
CA ASP A 319 -18.74 27.80 3.56
C ASP A 319 -18.41 26.48 2.83
N PRO A 320 -18.67 25.32 3.45
CA PRO A 320 -18.44 24.03 2.80
C PRO A 320 -19.35 23.78 1.59
N GLY A 321 -20.39 24.58 1.40
CA GLY A 321 -21.26 24.58 0.22
C GLY A 321 -20.85 25.55 -0.88
N SER A 322 -19.78 26.33 -0.67
CA SER A 322 -19.32 27.33 -1.65
C SER A 322 -18.95 26.67 -2.97
N THR A 323 -19.61 27.12 -4.02
CA THR A 323 -19.26 26.80 -5.42
C THR A 323 -18.27 27.80 -6.01
N ALA A 324 -17.85 28.81 -5.22
CA ALA A 324 -16.85 29.77 -5.66
C ALA A 324 -15.54 29.05 -5.96
N PRO A 325 -14.89 29.35 -7.11
CA PRO A 325 -13.60 28.73 -7.43
C PRO A 325 -12.56 29.12 -6.37
N PRO A 326 -11.70 28.20 -5.97
CA PRO A 326 -10.59 28.50 -5.06
C PRO A 326 -9.71 29.61 -5.65
N VAL A 327 -9.32 30.57 -4.80
CA VAL A 327 -8.43 31.67 -5.22
C VAL A 327 -7.00 31.16 -5.28
N ALA A 328 -6.39 31.20 -6.45
CA ALA A 328 -4.98 30.82 -6.64
C ALA A 328 -4.06 31.74 -5.81
N ILE A 329 -3.08 31.11 -5.16
CA ILE A 329 -2.06 31.80 -4.38
C ILE A 329 -0.81 31.96 -5.24
N ASP A 330 -0.31 33.18 -5.33
CA ASP A 330 0.87 33.52 -6.14
C ASP A 330 2.13 32.76 -5.72
N PRO A 331 3.06 32.49 -6.66
CA PRO A 331 4.28 31.72 -6.37
C PRO A 331 5.15 32.27 -5.23
N GLY A 332 5.19 33.58 -5.03
CA GLY A 332 5.98 34.26 -3.99
C GLY A 332 5.27 34.41 -2.63
N ASP A 333 4.06 33.91 -2.49
CA ASP A 333 3.28 34.03 -1.25
C ASP A 333 3.85 33.12 -0.15
N PRO A 334 4.10 33.63 1.08
CA PRO A 334 4.61 32.83 2.21
C PRO A 334 3.76 31.60 2.56
N ARG A 335 2.48 31.62 2.21
CA ARG A 335 1.58 30.48 2.43
C ARG A 335 2.00 29.24 1.64
N ARG A 336 2.66 29.42 0.47
CA ARG A 336 3.20 28.32 -0.34
C ARG A 336 4.39 27.65 0.34
N GLU A 337 5.30 28.42 0.96
CA GLU A 337 6.43 27.89 1.72
C GLU A 337 5.94 27.08 2.92
N ARG A 338 4.92 27.58 3.63
CA ARG A 338 4.28 26.85 4.73
C ARG A 338 3.71 25.51 4.28
N LEU A 339 3.05 25.43 3.12
CA LEU A 339 2.59 24.17 2.56
C LEU A 339 3.76 23.20 2.33
N GLY A 340 4.85 23.67 1.73
CA GLY A 340 6.03 22.87 1.45
C GLY A 340 6.60 22.17 2.67
N SER A 341 6.55 22.81 3.84
CA SER A 341 7.04 22.25 5.11
C SER A 341 6.27 21.02 5.60
N PHE A 342 5.09 20.74 5.06
CA PHE A 342 4.27 19.56 5.40
C PHE A 342 4.44 18.38 4.42
N GLY A 343 5.32 18.52 3.43
CA GLY A 343 5.58 17.49 2.41
C GLY A 343 6.66 16.47 2.78
N ILE A 344 7.33 16.63 3.92
CA ILE A 344 8.44 15.78 4.38
C ILE A 344 7.95 14.68 5.31
#